data_4310c135ba574991ab9c940201cceec7
#
_entry.id   4310c135ba574991ab9c940201cceec7
#
_cell.length_a   1.000
_cell.length_b   1.000
_cell.length_c   1.000
_cell.angle_alpha   90.00
_cell.angle_beta   90.00
_cell.angle_gamma   90.00
#
_symmetry.space_group_name_H-M   'P 1'
#
loop_
_entity.id
_entity.type
_entity.pdbx_description
1 polymer ?
#
loop_
_entity_poly.entity_id
_entity_poly.type
_entity_poly.pdbx_seq_one_letter_code
_entity_poly.pdbx_strand_id
1 'polypeptide(L)'
;GKSGVSQSKDDSLSFINGFTIGIDLTDRNFQNILKKKQLPWLLSKSFSGSAVVSEFINEEISDNFWIKINGKTLQESNYENMLFSFQDQIHYLSNKIPLMVGDLIFTGTPSGVGILNKDDQVEIGYGEKLINSLKVKSISN
;
A
#
# COMPACT_ATOMS: atom_id res chain seq x y z
N GLY A 1 13.29 -8.81 5.03
CA GLY A 1 13.14 -10.05 5.75
C GLY A 1 13.88 -11.22 5.11
N LYS A 2 13.36 -12.39 5.17
CA LYS A 2 13.90 -13.61 4.56
C LYS A 2 13.05 -14.08 3.38
N SER A 3 13.64 -14.92 2.50
CA SER A 3 12.90 -15.57 1.42
C SER A 3 12.34 -16.91 1.86
N GLY A 4 11.23 -17.35 1.24
CA GLY A 4 10.65 -18.67 1.41
C GLY A 4 9.15 -18.68 1.71
N VAL A 5 8.72 -19.72 2.40
CA VAL A 5 7.35 -19.96 2.83
C VAL A 5 7.27 -19.97 4.35
N SER A 6 6.35 -19.20 4.91
CA SER A 6 6.10 -19.16 6.35
C SER A 6 5.49 -20.49 6.82
N GLN A 7 6.10 -21.10 7.81
CA GLN A 7 5.65 -22.39 8.37
C GLN A 7 4.48 -22.25 9.36
N SER A 8 4.35 -21.07 9.96
CA SER A 8 3.26 -20.74 10.90
C SER A 8 3.01 -19.24 10.90
N LYS A 9 1.93 -18.79 11.55
CA LYS A 9 1.68 -17.35 11.74
C LYS A 9 2.79 -16.69 12.57
N ASP A 10 3.30 -17.37 13.59
CA ASP A 10 4.39 -16.83 14.42
C ASP A 10 5.69 -16.69 13.64
N ASP A 11 6.01 -17.68 12.78
CA ASP A 11 7.16 -17.60 11.89
C ASP A 11 7.06 -16.43 10.90
N SER A 12 5.84 -16.00 10.55
CA SER A 12 5.61 -14.92 9.59
C SER A 12 6.27 -13.61 9.96
N LEU A 13 6.37 -13.30 11.25
CA LEU A 13 7.04 -12.07 11.71
C LEU A 13 8.51 -12.01 11.29
N SER A 14 9.17 -13.15 11.19
CA SER A 14 10.57 -13.24 10.74
C SER A 14 10.79 -12.87 9.26
N PHE A 15 9.72 -12.76 8.48
CA PHE A 15 9.76 -12.31 7.08
C PHE A 15 9.71 -10.78 6.96
N ILE A 16 9.29 -10.07 8.02
CA ILE A 16 9.19 -8.62 8.01
C ILE A 16 10.57 -8.04 8.31
N ASN A 17 11.05 -7.15 7.44
CA ASN A 17 12.27 -6.38 7.67
C ASN A 17 11.99 -4.94 8.06
N GLY A 18 10.80 -4.43 7.76
CA GLY A 18 10.40 -3.08 8.08
C GLY A 18 9.06 -2.72 7.45
N PHE A 19 8.62 -1.53 7.73
CA PHE A 19 7.35 -0.99 7.27
C PHE A 19 7.57 0.32 6.52
N THR A 20 6.68 0.61 5.60
CA THR A 20 6.64 1.87 4.87
C THR A 20 5.19 2.23 4.57
N ILE A 21 4.94 3.49 4.25
CA ILE A 21 3.63 3.91 3.75
C ILE A 21 3.69 3.89 2.23
N GLY A 22 2.70 3.24 1.63
CA GLY A 22 2.57 3.18 0.17
C GLY A 22 1.25 3.74 -0.32
N ILE A 23 1.25 4.21 -1.56
CA ILE A 23 0.04 4.59 -2.30
C ILE A 23 -0.14 3.56 -3.41
N ASP A 24 -1.25 2.83 -3.38
CA ASP A 24 -1.67 1.89 -4.41
C ASP A 24 -2.56 2.62 -5.42
N LEU A 25 -1.93 3.22 -6.43
CA LEU A 25 -2.66 3.94 -7.48
C LEU A 25 -3.48 2.96 -8.31
N THR A 26 -4.68 3.40 -8.67
CA THR A 26 -5.62 2.56 -9.40
C THR A 26 -6.20 3.33 -10.57
N ASP A 27 -6.08 2.80 -11.80
CA ASP A 27 -6.93 3.25 -12.92
C ASP A 27 -8.36 2.76 -12.68
N ARG A 28 -9.14 3.60 -12.00
CA ARG A 28 -10.48 3.25 -11.57
C ARG A 28 -11.44 3.04 -12.73
N ASN A 29 -11.28 3.79 -13.80
CA ASN A 29 -12.11 3.67 -15.00
C ASN A 29 -11.86 2.32 -15.66
N PHE A 30 -10.61 1.98 -15.88
CA PHE A 30 -10.22 0.70 -16.47
C PHE A 30 -10.61 -0.48 -15.55
N GLN A 31 -10.42 -0.36 -14.24
CA GLN A 31 -10.87 -1.36 -13.28
C GLN A 31 -12.38 -1.64 -13.41
N ASN A 32 -13.20 -0.58 -13.53
CA ASN A 32 -14.65 -0.72 -13.69
C ASN A 32 -15.03 -1.44 -15.00
N ILE A 33 -14.29 -1.20 -16.09
CA ILE A 33 -14.47 -1.92 -17.36
C ILE A 33 -14.15 -3.40 -17.16
N LEU A 34 -13.01 -3.70 -16.53
CA LEU A 34 -12.58 -5.09 -16.27
C LEU A 34 -13.59 -5.82 -15.37
N LYS A 35 -14.08 -5.18 -14.30
CA LYS A 35 -15.11 -5.73 -13.42
C LYS A 35 -16.40 -6.10 -14.17
N LYS A 36 -16.90 -5.18 -15.02
CA LYS A 36 -18.11 -5.43 -15.82
C LYS A 36 -17.93 -6.61 -16.78
N LYS A 37 -16.71 -6.83 -17.27
CA LYS A 37 -16.36 -7.94 -18.15
C LYS A 37 -15.94 -9.22 -17.42
N GLN A 38 -15.95 -9.21 -16.08
CA GLN A 38 -15.47 -10.30 -15.22
C GLN A 38 -14.02 -10.72 -15.53
N LEU A 39 -13.16 -9.77 -15.89
CA LEU A 39 -11.76 -9.96 -16.20
C LEU A 39 -10.87 -9.63 -14.99
N PRO A 40 -9.65 -10.19 -14.92
CA PRO A 40 -8.68 -9.85 -13.87
C PRO A 40 -8.33 -8.35 -13.86
N TRP A 41 -8.13 -7.79 -12.68
CA TRP A 41 -7.87 -6.35 -12.50
C TRP A 41 -6.41 -5.95 -12.61
N LEU A 42 -5.52 -6.89 -12.80
CA LEU A 42 -4.07 -6.68 -12.75
C LEU A 42 -3.63 -5.42 -13.49
N LEU A 43 -4.06 -5.25 -14.74
CA LEU A 43 -3.65 -4.11 -15.57
C LEU A 43 -4.12 -2.75 -15.04
N SER A 44 -5.19 -2.71 -14.24
CA SER A 44 -5.65 -1.47 -13.61
C SER A 44 -4.88 -1.10 -12.35
N LYS A 45 -4.02 -2.00 -11.87
CA LYS A 45 -3.19 -1.88 -10.67
C LYS A 45 -1.69 -1.91 -10.97
N SER A 46 -1.28 -2.55 -12.06
CA SER A 46 0.12 -2.78 -12.42
C SER A 46 0.49 -1.98 -13.66
N PHE A 47 0.65 -0.67 -13.50
CA PHE A 47 1.18 0.23 -14.52
C PHE A 47 2.37 1.00 -13.95
N SER A 48 3.19 1.59 -14.81
CA SER A 48 4.37 2.35 -14.38
C SER A 48 4.01 3.46 -13.39
N GLY A 49 4.61 3.44 -12.20
CA GLY A 49 4.34 4.40 -11.13
C GLY A 49 3.07 4.12 -10.31
N SER A 50 2.40 2.98 -10.48
CA SER A 50 1.18 2.64 -9.71
C SER A 50 1.46 2.37 -8.23
N ALA A 51 2.63 1.86 -7.91
CA ALA A 51 3.06 1.60 -6.54
C ALA A 51 4.06 2.68 -6.10
N VAL A 52 3.61 3.62 -5.31
CA VAL A 52 4.45 4.66 -4.71
C VAL A 52 4.74 4.25 -3.28
N VAL A 53 6.01 4.20 -2.89
CA VAL A 53 6.42 3.87 -1.54
C VAL A 53 7.31 4.97 -0.97
N SER A 54 7.20 5.22 0.34
CA SER A 54 8.06 6.14 1.07
C SER A 54 9.33 5.45 1.57
N GLU A 55 10.15 6.18 2.30
CA GLU A 55 11.22 5.58 3.10
C GLU A 55 10.65 4.68 4.19
N PHE A 56 11.47 3.76 4.70
CA PHE A 56 11.07 2.87 5.79
C PHE A 56 10.87 3.66 7.09
N ILE A 57 9.82 3.27 7.83
CA ILE A 57 9.54 3.76 9.17
C ILE A 57 10.40 2.93 10.13
N ASN A 58 11.31 3.58 10.85
CA ASN A 58 12.24 2.95 11.79
C ASN A 58 11.69 2.92 13.23
N GLU A 59 10.41 3.22 13.41
CA GLU A 59 9.74 3.27 14.70
C GLU A 59 8.73 2.13 14.81
N GLU A 60 8.32 1.80 16.04
CA GLU A 60 7.23 0.86 16.27
C GLU A 60 5.94 1.42 15.64
N ILE A 61 5.18 0.55 14.98
CA ILE A 61 3.93 0.94 14.33
C ILE A 61 2.85 1.04 15.40
N SER A 62 2.68 2.21 15.97
CA SER A 62 1.69 2.50 17.02
C SER A 62 0.76 3.65 16.67
N ASP A 63 1.16 4.51 15.72
CA ASP A 63 0.44 5.71 15.36
C ASP A 63 -0.42 5.56 14.10
N ASN A 64 -1.26 6.58 13.86
CA ASN A 64 -2.04 6.66 12.65
C ASN A 64 -1.16 6.98 11.43
N PHE A 65 -1.45 6.35 10.31
CA PHE A 65 -0.96 6.77 9.02
C PHE A 65 -2.04 7.55 8.25
N TRP A 66 -1.62 8.50 7.44
CA TRP A 66 -2.55 9.37 6.75
C TRP A 66 -2.05 9.78 5.36
N ILE A 67 -3.00 10.15 4.50
CA ILE A 67 -2.75 10.81 3.22
C ILE A 67 -3.57 12.10 3.14
N LYS A 68 -2.92 13.17 2.69
CA LYS A 68 -3.56 14.46 2.40
C LYS A 68 -3.40 14.80 0.93
N ILE A 69 -4.41 15.47 0.39
CA ILE A 69 -4.37 16.04 -0.96
C ILE A 69 -4.66 17.54 -0.82
N ASN A 70 -3.73 18.36 -1.30
CA ASN A 70 -3.80 19.82 -1.22
C ASN A 70 -4.09 20.30 0.22
N GLY A 71 -3.42 19.70 1.21
CA GLY A 71 -3.57 20.01 2.64
C GLY A 71 -4.81 19.43 3.32
N LYS A 72 -5.71 18.76 2.58
CA LYS A 72 -6.91 18.14 3.16
C LYS A 72 -6.71 16.65 3.35
N THR A 73 -6.98 16.15 4.57
CA THR A 73 -6.92 14.71 4.87
C THR A 73 -7.96 13.96 4.05
N LEU A 74 -7.48 12.96 3.30
CA LEU A 74 -8.31 12.08 2.48
C LEU A 74 -8.54 10.74 3.18
N GLN A 75 -7.46 10.12 3.67
CA GLN A 75 -7.51 8.88 4.43
C GLN A 75 -6.65 9.00 5.68
N GLU A 76 -7.13 8.41 6.75
CA GLU A 76 -6.39 8.26 8.00
C GLU A 76 -6.85 6.97 8.68
N SER A 77 -5.91 6.20 9.21
CA SER A 77 -6.20 4.96 9.94
C SER A 77 -5.01 4.51 10.76
N ASN A 78 -5.26 3.47 11.54
CA ASN A 78 -4.25 2.77 12.31
C ASN A 78 -4.19 1.29 11.83
N TYR A 79 -3.04 0.64 12.00
CA TYR A 79 -2.88 -0.77 11.62
C TYR A 79 -3.81 -1.71 12.41
N GLU A 80 -4.24 -1.35 13.60
CA GLU A 80 -5.19 -2.11 14.41
C GLU A 80 -6.57 -2.26 13.74
N ASN A 81 -6.88 -1.36 12.81
CA ASN A 81 -8.12 -1.42 12.02
C ASN A 81 -8.06 -2.38 10.83
N MET A 82 -6.95 -3.08 10.65
CA MET A 82 -6.81 -4.06 9.56
C MET A 82 -7.68 -5.29 9.83
N LEU A 83 -8.36 -5.79 8.80
CA LEU A 83 -9.17 -7.01 8.88
C LEU A 83 -8.32 -8.27 9.12
N PHE A 84 -7.11 -8.30 8.59
CA PHE A 84 -6.14 -9.37 8.74
C PHE A 84 -4.83 -8.80 9.28
N SER A 85 -4.26 -9.45 10.26
CA SER A 85 -2.95 -9.08 10.80
C SER A 85 -1.84 -9.24 9.75
N PHE A 86 -0.68 -8.64 10.01
CA PHE A 86 0.50 -8.86 9.17
C PHE A 86 0.87 -10.34 9.10
N GLN A 87 0.77 -11.06 10.22
CA GLN A 87 1.04 -12.49 10.29
C GLN A 87 0.09 -13.29 9.39
N ASP A 88 -1.21 -12.99 9.43
CA ASP A 88 -2.21 -13.65 8.60
C ASP A 88 -1.91 -13.46 7.12
N GLN A 89 -1.63 -12.22 6.73
CA GLN A 89 -1.36 -11.87 5.33
C GLN A 89 -0.09 -12.55 4.82
N ILE A 90 1.02 -12.48 5.57
CA ILE A 90 2.30 -13.09 5.16
C ILE A 90 2.17 -14.61 5.11
N HIS A 91 1.57 -15.23 6.13
CA HIS A 91 1.37 -16.67 6.15
C HIS A 91 0.53 -17.13 4.95
N TYR A 92 -0.58 -16.44 4.68
CA TYR A 92 -1.44 -16.77 3.54
C TYR A 92 -0.71 -16.61 2.20
N LEU A 93 -0.07 -15.45 1.99
CA LEU A 93 0.57 -15.12 0.71
C LEU A 93 1.77 -16.04 0.43
N SER A 94 2.64 -16.27 1.42
CA SER A 94 3.84 -17.10 1.24
C SER A 94 3.50 -18.55 0.89
N ASN A 95 2.34 -19.05 1.35
CA ASN A 95 1.84 -20.38 1.00
C ASN A 95 1.21 -20.45 -0.41
N LYS A 96 1.01 -19.32 -1.07
CA LYS A 96 0.56 -19.22 -2.46
C LYS A 96 1.71 -18.91 -3.43
N ILE A 97 2.56 -17.98 -3.02
CA ILE A 97 3.71 -17.51 -3.79
C ILE A 97 4.88 -17.34 -2.80
N PRO A 98 5.98 -18.11 -2.93
CA PRO A 98 7.13 -17.95 -2.05
C PRO A 98 7.62 -16.48 -2.05
N LEU A 99 7.80 -15.92 -0.87
CA LEU A 99 8.28 -14.54 -0.74
C LEU A 99 9.77 -14.45 -1.00
N MET A 100 10.20 -13.34 -1.54
CA MET A 100 11.60 -13.02 -1.80
C MET A 100 12.06 -11.84 -0.95
N VAL A 101 13.33 -11.79 -0.62
CA VAL A 101 13.93 -10.59 -0.01
C VAL A 101 13.71 -9.40 -0.93
N GLY A 102 13.16 -8.32 -0.38
CA GLY A 102 12.81 -7.10 -1.13
C GLY A 102 11.37 -7.04 -1.61
N ASP A 103 10.57 -8.10 -1.44
CA ASP A 103 9.14 -8.02 -1.74
C ASP A 103 8.44 -7.00 -0.85
N LEU A 104 7.52 -6.25 -1.46
CA LEU A 104 6.64 -5.30 -0.80
C LEU A 104 5.20 -5.83 -0.83
N ILE A 105 4.59 -5.90 0.35
CA ILE A 105 3.19 -6.31 0.49
C ILE A 105 2.35 -5.07 0.81
N PHE A 106 1.46 -4.71 -0.10
CA PHE A 106 0.43 -3.71 0.15
C PHE A 106 -0.71 -4.36 0.93
N THR A 107 -0.86 -3.99 2.18
CA THR A 107 -1.74 -4.65 3.16
C THR A 107 -3.20 -4.22 3.08
N GLY A 108 -3.54 -3.39 2.12
CA GLY A 108 -4.89 -2.84 1.95
C GLY A 108 -4.94 -1.34 2.21
N THR A 109 -6.11 -0.77 2.05
CA THR A 109 -6.34 0.67 2.21
C THR A 109 -7.58 0.93 3.06
N PRO A 110 -7.56 1.94 3.96
CA PRO A 110 -8.74 2.34 4.72
C PRO A 110 -9.77 3.04 3.83
N SER A 111 -10.91 3.40 4.41
CA SER A 111 -11.92 4.23 3.76
C SER A 111 -11.37 5.59 3.34
N GLY A 112 -12.06 6.28 2.43
CA GLY A 112 -11.68 7.62 1.97
C GLY A 112 -10.86 7.62 0.68
N VAL A 113 -10.91 6.54 -0.12
CA VAL A 113 -10.29 6.56 -1.45
C VAL A 113 -10.84 7.71 -2.30
N GLY A 114 -9.97 8.36 -3.07
CA GLY A 114 -10.33 9.52 -3.88
C GLY A 114 -9.62 9.54 -5.23
N ILE A 115 -9.90 10.58 -5.99
CA ILE A 115 -9.29 10.82 -7.30
C ILE A 115 -8.10 11.76 -7.12
N LEU A 116 -7.01 11.44 -7.78
CA LEU A 116 -5.86 12.32 -7.94
C LEU A 116 -5.96 13.02 -9.30
N ASN A 117 -5.82 14.33 -9.27
CA ASN A 117 -5.78 15.15 -10.49
C ASN A 117 -4.35 15.60 -10.77
N LYS A 118 -4.07 15.94 -12.02
CA LYS A 118 -2.80 16.59 -12.38
C LYS A 118 -2.60 17.83 -11.50
N ASP A 119 -1.37 18.01 -11.05
CA ASP A 119 -0.90 19.08 -10.19
C ASP A 119 -1.33 19.01 -8.71
N ASP A 120 -2.12 18.00 -8.29
CA ASP A 120 -2.39 17.79 -6.87
C ASP A 120 -1.10 17.57 -6.10
N GLN A 121 -1.02 18.23 -4.93
CA GLN A 121 0.02 18.00 -3.93
C GLN A 121 -0.46 16.90 -3.00
N VAL A 122 0.26 15.78 -2.99
CA VAL A 122 -0.04 14.62 -2.15
C VAL A 122 1.00 14.53 -1.05
N GLU A 123 0.54 14.40 0.18
CA GLU A 123 1.37 14.23 1.35
C GLU A 123 0.97 12.95 2.07
N ILE A 124 1.95 12.17 2.49
CA ILE A 124 1.75 10.98 3.32
C ILE A 124 2.54 11.11 4.61
N GLY A 125 1.95 10.64 5.69
CA GLY A 125 2.57 10.78 6.99
C GLY A 125 2.18 9.69 7.98
N TYR A 126 2.89 9.71 9.11
CA TYR A 126 2.74 8.78 10.20
C TYR A 126 2.81 9.56 11.53
N GLY A 127 1.78 9.43 12.38
CA GLY A 127 1.63 10.30 13.53
C GLY A 127 1.60 11.76 13.11
N GLU A 128 2.43 12.59 13.72
CA GLU A 128 2.59 14.00 13.37
C GLU A 128 3.64 14.25 12.26
N LYS A 129 4.35 13.20 11.82
CA LYS A 129 5.45 13.33 10.86
C LYS A 129 4.95 13.26 9.43
N LEU A 130 5.38 14.24 8.62
CA LEU A 130 5.34 14.14 7.16
C LEU A 130 6.48 13.19 6.72
N ILE A 131 6.12 12.07 6.10
CA ILE A 131 7.09 11.09 5.61
C ILE A 131 7.49 11.38 4.17
N ASN A 132 6.54 11.75 3.32
CA ASN A 132 6.84 12.09 1.94
C ASN A 132 5.81 13.08 1.38
N SER A 133 6.24 13.82 0.36
CA SER A 133 5.40 14.78 -0.36
C SER A 133 5.72 14.70 -1.85
N LEU A 134 4.70 14.58 -2.68
CA LEU A 134 4.84 14.44 -4.12
C LEU A 134 3.79 15.25 -4.86
N LYS A 135 4.11 15.63 -6.09
CA LYS A 135 3.19 16.31 -7.00
C LYS A 135 2.75 15.36 -8.10
N VAL A 136 1.44 15.27 -8.32
CA VAL A 136 0.88 14.43 -9.38
C VAL A 136 1.20 15.03 -10.75
N LYS A 137 1.83 14.22 -11.61
CA LYS A 137 2.10 14.58 -13.00
C LYS A 137 1.18 13.80 -13.94
N SER A 138 0.88 14.35 -15.10
CA SER A 138 0.26 13.56 -16.17
C SER A 138 1.28 12.58 -16.73
N ILE A 139 0.85 11.37 -17.06
CA ILE A 139 1.65 10.48 -17.90
C ILE A 139 1.68 11.14 -19.28
N SER A 140 2.87 11.57 -19.70
CA SER A 140 3.09 11.91 -21.11
C SER A 140 3.19 10.61 -21.89
N ASN A 141 2.25 10.40 -22.80
CA ASN A 141 2.33 9.32 -23.79
C ASN A 141 3.50 9.57 -24.75
#